data_710eb6b761aaa7150b5234b073db7dbb
#
_entry.id   710eb6b761aaa7150b5234b073db7dbb
#
_cell.length_a   1.000
_cell.length_b   1.000
_cell.length_c   1.000
_cell.angle_alpha   90.00
_cell.angle_beta   90.00
_cell.angle_gamma   90.00
#
_symmetry.space_group_name_H-M   'P 1'
#
loop_
_entity.id
_entity.type
_entity.pdbx_description
1 polymer ?
#
loop_
_entity_poly.entity_id
_entity_poly.type
_entity_poly.pdbx_seq_one_letter_code
_entity_poly.pdbx_strand_id
1 'polypeptide(L)'
;MYLRELFPLRHSVTMIATAMLACWSIYAYAADQLPKSGTASVHSGWSAVGQLKDLGDKHAVSTGTHFGTSFNDAGKGFLHKMVWSCPGVTIIFSGSYALHGYCVLTDSDGDKIYGTSEGKGPAEGLDLVGVVTYEGGTGKYLGIQGSHTYKCSVIGTDGQAFCRQEASYRLP
;
A
#
# COMPACT_ATOMS: atom_id res chain seq x y z
N MET A 1 53.33 -60.91 -2.37
CA MET A 1 52.42 -60.53 -3.48
C MET A 1 51.04 -60.35 -2.86
N TYR A 2 50.72 -59.16 -2.40
CA TYR A 2 49.43 -58.81 -1.80
C TYR A 2 48.92 -57.54 -2.45
N LEU A 3 47.83 -57.65 -3.25
CA LEU A 3 47.06 -56.55 -3.81
C LEU A 3 46.04 -56.04 -2.71
N ARG A 4 46.18 -54.79 -2.32
CA ARG A 4 45.21 -54.06 -1.50
C ARG A 4 44.25 -53.35 -2.44
N GLU A 5 42.98 -53.74 -2.39
CA GLU A 5 41.90 -53.02 -3.04
C GLU A 5 41.58 -51.73 -2.25
N LEU A 6 41.65 -50.61 -2.93
CA LEU A 6 41.23 -49.33 -2.42
C LEU A 6 39.75 -49.11 -2.77
N PHE A 7 38.89 -49.11 -1.76
CA PHE A 7 37.48 -48.72 -1.91
C PHE A 7 37.37 -47.18 -2.14
N PRO A 8 36.53 -46.70 -3.09
CA PRO A 8 36.37 -45.27 -3.29
C PRO A 8 35.31 -44.68 -2.36
N LEU A 9 35.76 -43.82 -1.44
CA LEU A 9 34.94 -42.99 -0.56
C LEU A 9 34.38 -41.76 -1.34
N ARG A 10 33.66 -41.94 -2.43
CA ARG A 10 33.23 -40.79 -3.28
C ARG A 10 31.74 -40.51 -3.27
N HIS A 11 30.88 -41.30 -2.61
CA HIS A 11 29.43 -41.12 -2.72
C HIS A 11 28.73 -40.46 -1.54
N SER A 12 29.40 -40.28 -0.40
CA SER A 12 28.74 -39.74 0.81
C SER A 12 28.74 -38.21 0.91
N VAL A 13 29.61 -37.47 0.19
CA VAL A 13 29.71 -36.02 0.32
C VAL A 13 28.66 -35.31 -0.54
N THR A 14 28.22 -35.90 -1.65
CA THR A 14 27.28 -35.29 -2.57
C THR A 14 25.83 -35.25 -2.05
N MET A 15 25.42 -36.21 -1.22
CA MET A 15 24.06 -36.24 -0.65
C MET A 15 23.84 -35.22 0.46
N ILE A 16 24.87 -34.85 1.21
CA ILE A 16 24.74 -33.89 2.33
C ILE A 16 24.62 -32.44 1.78
N ALA A 17 25.31 -32.14 0.69
CA ALA A 17 25.24 -30.80 0.06
C ALA A 17 23.87 -30.50 -0.56
N THR A 18 23.18 -31.54 -1.13
CA THR A 18 21.86 -31.37 -1.75
C THR A 18 20.75 -31.19 -0.71
N ALA A 19 20.87 -31.80 0.48
CA ALA A 19 19.91 -31.64 1.55
C ALA A 19 19.98 -30.26 2.22
N MET A 20 21.16 -29.66 2.32
CA MET A 20 21.31 -28.30 2.87
C MET A 20 20.78 -27.20 1.96
N LEU A 21 20.90 -27.33 0.63
CA LEU A 21 20.34 -26.39 -0.33
C LEU A 21 18.81 -26.39 -0.38
N ALA A 22 18.17 -27.55 -0.14
CA ALA A 22 16.72 -27.65 -0.10
C ALA A 22 16.10 -27.02 1.17
N CYS A 23 16.81 -27.04 2.32
CA CYS A 23 16.35 -26.36 3.53
C CYS A 23 16.39 -24.82 3.44
N TRP A 24 17.32 -24.24 2.72
CA TRP A 24 17.41 -22.78 2.57
C TRP A 24 16.28 -22.20 1.71
N SER A 25 15.76 -22.96 0.74
CA SER A 25 14.65 -22.54 -0.11
C SER A 25 13.33 -22.47 0.64
N ILE A 26 13.14 -23.26 1.68
CA ILE A 26 11.90 -23.27 2.48
C ILE A 26 11.86 -22.10 3.46
N TYR A 27 13.00 -21.66 3.98
CA TYR A 27 13.06 -20.49 4.87
C TYR A 27 12.84 -19.15 4.16
N ALA A 28 13.20 -19.03 2.88
CA ALA A 28 12.99 -17.81 2.11
C ALA A 28 11.51 -17.57 1.74
N TYR A 29 10.70 -18.63 1.66
CA TYR A 29 9.29 -18.52 1.27
C TYR A 29 8.34 -18.17 2.44
N ALA A 30 8.77 -18.37 3.69
CA ALA A 30 7.93 -18.11 4.86
C ALA A 30 8.03 -16.67 5.40
N ALA A 31 8.98 -15.87 4.90
CA ALA A 31 9.28 -14.56 5.48
C ALA A 31 8.40 -13.40 5.00
N ASP A 32 7.53 -13.61 4.00
CA ASP A 32 6.84 -12.50 3.30
C ASP A 32 5.30 -12.62 3.28
N GLN A 33 4.73 -13.58 4.01
CA GLN A 33 3.27 -13.63 4.12
C GLN A 33 2.77 -12.61 5.13
N LEU A 34 1.88 -11.72 4.68
CA LEU A 34 1.17 -10.82 5.57
C LEU A 34 0.36 -11.62 6.60
N PRO A 35 0.35 -11.21 7.88
CA PRO A 35 -0.57 -11.76 8.87
C PRO A 35 -2.02 -11.68 8.38
N LYS A 36 -2.87 -12.62 8.84
CA LYS A 36 -4.31 -12.64 8.50
C LYS A 36 -5.05 -11.38 8.93
N SER A 37 -4.52 -10.64 9.88
CA SER A 37 -5.05 -9.35 10.31
C SER A 37 -3.94 -8.52 10.94
N GLY A 38 -4.12 -7.21 10.95
CA GLY A 38 -3.16 -6.31 11.56
C GLY A 38 -3.57 -4.85 11.49
N THR A 39 -2.72 -4.04 12.10
CA THR A 39 -2.76 -2.57 12.01
C THR A 39 -1.44 -2.05 11.48
N ALA A 40 -1.44 -0.86 10.91
CA ALA A 40 -0.24 -0.20 10.43
C ALA A 40 -0.37 1.32 10.54
N SER A 41 0.66 1.96 11.09
CA SER A 41 0.87 3.40 10.96
C SER A 41 1.72 3.65 9.71
N VAL A 42 1.27 4.55 8.87
CA VAL A 42 1.80 4.74 7.52
C VAL A 42 1.95 6.23 7.22
N HIS A 43 3.01 6.60 6.56
CA HIS A 43 3.15 7.92 5.96
C HIS A 43 3.20 7.81 4.44
N SER A 44 2.77 8.87 3.75
CA SER A 44 2.72 8.90 2.29
C SER A 44 2.92 10.29 1.72
N GLY A 45 3.56 10.36 0.57
CA GLY A 45 3.68 11.56 -0.24
C GLY A 45 2.71 11.49 -1.43
N TRP A 46 2.12 12.63 -1.78
CA TRP A 46 1.07 12.72 -2.80
C TRP A 46 1.30 13.87 -3.75
N SER A 47 0.77 13.72 -4.96
CA SER A 47 0.59 14.76 -5.96
C SER A 47 -0.78 14.58 -6.62
N ALA A 48 -1.32 15.64 -7.20
CA ALA A 48 -2.61 15.60 -7.89
C ALA A 48 -2.49 16.15 -9.31
N VAL A 49 -3.20 15.53 -10.24
CA VAL A 49 -3.40 16.03 -11.60
C VAL A 49 -4.88 16.10 -11.85
N GLY A 50 -5.39 17.27 -12.19
CA GLY A 50 -6.83 17.47 -12.37
C GLY A 50 -7.18 18.86 -12.82
N GLN A 51 -8.47 19.14 -12.80
CA GLN A 51 -9.04 20.42 -13.17
C GLN A 51 -9.95 20.93 -12.07
N LEU A 52 -9.81 22.20 -11.75
CA LEU A 52 -10.71 22.93 -10.86
C LEU A 52 -11.63 23.79 -11.72
N LYS A 53 -12.93 23.64 -11.51
CA LYS A 53 -13.96 24.51 -12.10
C LYS A 53 -14.58 25.33 -11.00
N ASP A 54 -14.36 26.63 -11.06
CA ASP A 54 -15.09 27.63 -10.23
C ASP A 54 -16.52 27.73 -10.73
N LEU A 55 -17.47 27.68 -9.84
CA LEU A 55 -18.91 27.78 -10.11
C LEU A 55 -19.51 29.12 -9.57
N GLY A 56 -18.70 29.98 -8.96
CA GLY A 56 -19.13 31.17 -8.27
C GLY A 56 -19.67 30.94 -6.86
N ASP A 57 -19.92 32.01 -6.13
CA ASP A 57 -20.53 31.99 -4.78
C ASP A 57 -19.86 31.02 -3.78
N LYS A 58 -18.53 30.91 -3.82
CA LYS A 58 -17.72 30.01 -3.02
C LYS A 58 -18.01 28.51 -3.29
N HIS A 59 -18.45 28.20 -4.50
CA HIS A 59 -18.63 26.83 -4.98
C HIS A 59 -17.57 26.50 -6.03
N ALA A 60 -16.95 25.35 -5.93
CA ALA A 60 -16.05 24.83 -6.95
C ALA A 60 -16.11 23.29 -6.97
N VAL A 61 -15.78 22.73 -8.13
CA VAL A 61 -15.63 21.28 -8.30
C VAL A 61 -14.26 21.00 -8.88
N SER A 62 -13.50 20.14 -8.21
CA SER A 62 -12.25 19.60 -8.73
C SER A 62 -12.47 18.15 -9.11
N THR A 63 -12.02 17.78 -10.30
CA THR A 63 -11.95 16.37 -10.77
C THR A 63 -10.52 16.05 -11.14
N GLY A 64 -10.05 14.86 -10.77
CA GLY A 64 -8.67 14.50 -11.05
C GLY A 64 -8.26 13.18 -10.48
N THR A 65 -6.96 12.91 -10.55
CA THR A 65 -6.35 11.71 -9.95
C THR A 65 -5.25 12.14 -9.00
N HIS A 66 -5.33 11.62 -7.79
CA HIS A 66 -4.27 11.74 -6.79
C HIS A 66 -3.34 10.52 -6.93
N PHE A 67 -2.05 10.77 -7.01
CA PHE A 67 -1.00 9.75 -7.05
C PHE A 67 -0.16 9.83 -5.79
N GLY A 68 0.16 8.70 -5.21
CA GLY A 68 0.95 8.66 -3.99
C GLY A 68 1.80 7.41 -3.85
N THR A 69 2.70 7.48 -2.89
CA THR A 69 3.49 6.34 -2.42
C THR A 69 3.44 6.27 -0.91
N SER A 70 3.22 5.08 -0.36
CA SER A 70 3.13 4.87 1.08
C SER A 70 4.29 4.06 1.63
N PHE A 71 4.63 4.34 2.89
CA PHE A 71 5.66 3.65 3.64
C PHE A 71 5.13 3.36 5.05
N ASN A 72 5.11 2.09 5.41
CA ASN A 72 4.80 1.66 6.77
C ASN A 72 5.91 2.13 7.72
N ASP A 73 5.56 2.72 8.84
CA ASP A 73 6.52 3.28 9.81
C ASP A 73 7.40 2.20 10.46
N ALA A 74 6.96 0.92 10.44
CA ALA A 74 7.78 -0.22 10.83
C ALA A 74 8.83 -0.62 9.76
N GLY A 75 8.88 0.08 8.61
CA GLY A 75 9.82 -0.19 7.53
C GLY A 75 9.52 -1.44 6.69
N LYS A 76 8.41 -2.14 6.95
CA LYS A 76 7.95 -3.35 6.24
C LYS A 76 6.49 -3.64 6.50
N GLY A 77 5.92 -4.62 5.79
CA GLY A 77 4.57 -5.14 6.03
C GLY A 77 3.49 -4.38 5.28
N PHE A 78 2.28 -4.40 5.81
CA PHE A 78 1.10 -3.88 5.16
C PHE A 78 1.24 -2.40 4.78
N LEU A 79 0.86 -2.04 3.55
CA LEU A 79 0.99 -0.70 2.94
C LEU A 79 2.43 -0.16 2.81
N HIS A 80 3.48 -1.00 2.94
CA HIS A 80 4.86 -0.58 2.73
C HIS A 80 5.21 -0.59 1.24
N LYS A 81 5.74 0.53 0.72
CA LYS A 81 6.15 0.70 -0.69
C LYS A 81 5.02 0.43 -1.70
N MET A 82 3.80 0.86 -1.37
CA MET A 82 2.69 0.79 -2.32
C MET A 82 2.59 2.06 -3.15
N VAL A 83 2.26 1.89 -4.42
CA VAL A 83 1.91 2.98 -5.35
C VAL A 83 0.39 3.10 -5.38
N TRP A 84 -0.09 4.33 -5.30
CA TRP A 84 -1.51 4.66 -5.24
C TRP A 84 -1.95 5.48 -6.43
N SER A 85 -3.12 5.17 -6.94
CA SER A 85 -3.84 5.95 -7.95
C SER A 85 -5.29 6.07 -7.50
N CYS A 86 -5.71 7.30 -7.20
CA CYS A 86 -7.02 7.59 -6.65
C CYS A 86 -7.74 8.65 -7.50
N PRO A 87 -8.40 8.26 -8.62
CA PRO A 87 -9.32 9.16 -9.30
C PRO A 87 -10.48 9.55 -8.39
N GLY A 88 -10.92 10.83 -8.51
CA GLY A 88 -11.99 11.31 -7.64
C GLY A 88 -12.50 12.70 -8.00
N VAL A 89 -13.46 13.13 -7.20
CA VAL A 89 -14.07 14.45 -7.24
C VAL A 89 -14.02 15.09 -5.86
N THR A 90 -13.67 16.37 -5.82
CA THR A 90 -13.78 17.21 -4.62
C THR A 90 -14.77 18.31 -4.90
N ILE A 91 -15.78 18.42 -4.07
CA ILE A 91 -16.77 19.50 -4.10
C ILE A 91 -16.40 20.47 -2.99
N ILE A 92 -16.21 21.74 -3.34
CA ILE A 92 -15.99 22.84 -2.41
C ILE A 92 -17.29 23.63 -2.32
N PHE A 93 -17.74 23.87 -1.10
CA PHE A 93 -19.04 24.46 -0.84
C PHE A 93 -19.01 25.25 0.47
N SER A 94 -19.23 26.55 0.38
CA SER A 94 -19.37 27.45 1.55
C SER A 94 -18.27 27.28 2.61
N GLY A 95 -17.01 27.17 2.19
CA GLY A 95 -15.87 27.02 3.11
C GLY A 95 -15.63 25.61 3.63
N SER A 96 -16.34 24.61 3.09
CA SER A 96 -16.14 23.19 3.36
C SER A 96 -15.78 22.43 2.08
N TYR A 97 -15.22 21.23 2.22
CA TYR A 97 -15.04 20.31 1.09
C TYR A 97 -15.67 18.95 1.40
N ALA A 98 -16.06 18.25 0.34
CA ALA A 98 -16.39 16.83 0.33
C ALA A 98 -15.62 16.15 -0.81
N LEU A 99 -14.85 15.12 -0.50
CA LEU A 99 -14.06 14.34 -1.44
C LEU A 99 -14.64 12.93 -1.56
N HIS A 100 -14.81 12.48 -2.79
CA HIS A 100 -15.18 11.10 -3.11
C HIS A 100 -14.24 10.58 -4.19
N GLY A 101 -13.67 9.40 -3.96
CA GLY A 101 -12.71 8.80 -4.88
C GLY A 101 -12.72 7.28 -4.81
N TYR A 102 -12.02 6.68 -5.75
CA TYR A 102 -11.77 5.25 -5.78
C TYR A 102 -10.27 5.02 -5.92
N CYS A 103 -9.68 4.29 -4.98
CA CYS A 103 -8.26 4.08 -4.92
C CYS A 103 -7.87 2.68 -5.39
N VAL A 104 -6.80 2.61 -6.16
CA VAL A 104 -6.07 1.39 -6.48
C VAL A 104 -4.68 1.51 -5.86
N LEU A 105 -4.36 0.62 -4.96
CA LEU A 105 -3.06 0.52 -4.32
C LEU A 105 -2.36 -0.70 -4.90
N THR A 106 -1.16 -0.53 -5.41
CA THR A 106 -0.40 -1.62 -6.04
C THR A 106 0.94 -1.77 -5.34
N ASP A 107 1.29 -2.97 -4.95
CA ASP A 107 2.59 -3.27 -4.33
C ASP A 107 3.66 -3.65 -5.36
N SER A 108 4.86 -3.98 -4.87
CA SER A 108 6.00 -4.36 -5.70
C SER A 108 5.80 -5.66 -6.49
N ASP A 109 4.90 -6.54 -6.06
CA ASP A 109 4.60 -7.81 -6.72
C ASP A 109 3.49 -7.65 -7.77
N GLY A 110 2.86 -6.45 -7.82
CA GLY A 110 1.74 -6.15 -8.68
C GLY A 110 0.38 -6.51 -8.10
N ASP A 111 0.33 -7.01 -6.86
CA ASP A 111 -0.90 -7.27 -6.14
C ASP A 111 -1.58 -5.96 -5.73
N LYS A 112 -2.91 -5.95 -5.74
CA LYS A 112 -3.70 -4.72 -5.61
C LYS A 112 -4.68 -4.78 -4.45
N ILE A 113 -4.91 -3.60 -3.87
CA ILE A 113 -6.05 -3.33 -3.00
C ILE A 113 -6.92 -2.28 -3.70
N TYR A 114 -8.23 -2.48 -3.67
CA TYR A 114 -9.22 -1.55 -4.16
C TYR A 114 -9.98 -0.96 -2.98
N GLY A 115 -10.33 0.33 -3.06
CA GLY A 115 -11.09 0.95 -1.98
C GLY A 115 -11.75 2.26 -2.37
N THR A 116 -12.86 2.55 -1.73
CA THR A 116 -13.54 3.85 -1.81
C THR A 116 -12.89 4.83 -0.84
N SER A 117 -12.66 6.05 -1.28
CA SER A 117 -12.12 7.14 -0.49
C SER A 117 -13.18 8.20 -0.25
N GLU A 118 -13.39 8.56 1.00
CA GLU A 118 -14.28 9.64 1.41
C GLU A 118 -13.55 10.59 2.36
N GLY A 119 -13.75 11.89 2.13
CA GLY A 119 -13.17 12.92 2.98
C GLY A 119 -14.09 14.13 3.06
N LYS A 120 -14.04 14.83 4.18
CA LYS A 120 -14.79 16.09 4.38
C LYS A 120 -14.11 16.93 5.46
N GLY A 121 -14.26 18.23 5.35
CA GLY A 121 -13.73 19.14 6.35
C GLY A 121 -13.85 20.60 5.92
N PRO A 122 -13.25 21.51 6.70
CA PRO A 122 -13.14 22.90 6.28
C PRO A 122 -12.22 23.00 5.05
N ALA A 123 -12.58 23.86 4.11
CA ALA A 123 -11.75 24.17 2.94
C ALA A 123 -10.61 25.15 3.27
N GLU A 124 -10.66 25.77 4.46
CA GLU A 124 -9.60 26.62 4.96
C GLU A 124 -8.54 25.77 5.67
N GLY A 125 -7.26 26.12 5.49
CA GLY A 125 -6.16 25.51 6.21
C GLY A 125 -5.47 24.33 5.56
N LEU A 126 -5.88 23.89 4.36
CA LEU A 126 -5.19 22.88 3.55
C LEU A 126 -5.01 21.50 4.23
N ASP A 127 -5.69 21.22 5.32
CA ASP A 127 -5.72 19.92 5.96
C ASP A 127 -6.89 19.09 5.42
N LEU A 128 -6.58 17.91 4.85
CA LEU A 128 -7.57 16.97 4.34
C LEU A 128 -7.64 15.76 5.27
N VAL A 129 -8.84 15.40 5.69
CA VAL A 129 -9.08 14.22 6.51
C VAL A 129 -10.12 13.31 5.86
N GLY A 130 -9.95 12.00 6.02
CA GLY A 130 -10.90 11.06 5.45
C GLY A 130 -10.57 9.61 5.78
N VAL A 131 -11.25 8.72 5.08
CA VAL A 131 -11.12 7.28 5.20
C VAL A 131 -11.11 6.64 3.82
N VAL A 132 -10.30 5.59 3.67
CA VAL A 132 -10.40 4.65 2.54
C VAL A 132 -10.90 3.33 3.09
N THR A 133 -12.02 2.83 2.57
CA THR A 133 -12.59 1.54 2.90
C THR A 133 -12.21 0.53 1.84
N TYR A 134 -11.66 -0.63 2.24
CA TYR A 134 -11.22 -1.66 1.30
C TYR A 134 -12.42 -2.43 0.77
N GLU A 135 -12.53 -2.47 -0.55
CA GLU A 135 -13.60 -3.15 -1.30
C GLU A 135 -13.17 -4.55 -1.77
N GLY A 136 -11.86 -4.84 -1.72
CA GLY A 136 -11.27 -6.10 -2.14
C GLY A 136 -9.85 -5.94 -2.63
N GLY A 137 -9.28 -7.02 -3.18
CA GLY A 137 -7.91 -7.01 -3.69
C GLY A 137 -7.60 -8.20 -4.59
N THR A 138 -6.35 -8.27 -5.05
CA THR A 138 -5.81 -9.37 -5.84
C THR A 138 -4.65 -10.04 -5.10
N GLY A 139 -4.27 -11.25 -5.55
CA GLY A 139 -3.14 -11.99 -5.00
C GLY A 139 -3.24 -12.15 -3.50
N LYS A 140 -2.22 -11.69 -2.76
CA LYS A 140 -2.18 -11.78 -1.29
C LYS A 140 -3.22 -10.92 -0.56
N TYR A 141 -3.90 -10.01 -1.27
CA TYR A 141 -4.98 -9.16 -0.73
C TYR A 141 -6.38 -9.65 -1.12
N LEU A 142 -6.50 -10.83 -1.73
CA LEU A 142 -7.80 -11.37 -2.14
C LEU A 142 -8.74 -11.48 -0.93
N GLY A 143 -9.93 -10.85 -1.02
CA GLY A 143 -10.91 -10.84 0.05
C GLY A 143 -10.57 -9.95 1.25
N ILE A 144 -9.61 -9.02 1.10
CA ILE A 144 -9.27 -8.07 2.15
C ILE A 144 -10.49 -7.27 2.59
N GLN A 145 -10.60 -7.05 3.90
CA GLN A 145 -11.56 -6.18 4.56
C GLN A 145 -10.81 -5.23 5.49
N GLY A 146 -11.37 -4.05 5.73
CA GLY A 146 -10.80 -3.06 6.62
C GLY A 146 -10.79 -1.68 6.01
N SER A 147 -10.00 -0.80 6.59
CA SER A 147 -9.92 0.59 6.16
C SER A 147 -8.64 1.25 6.67
N HIS A 148 -8.35 2.43 6.17
CA HIS A 148 -7.41 3.33 6.82
C HIS A 148 -7.99 4.74 6.86
N THR A 149 -7.73 5.43 7.94
CA THR A 149 -7.95 6.87 8.03
C THR A 149 -6.74 7.61 7.49
N TYR A 150 -6.94 8.81 6.98
CA TYR A 150 -5.85 9.69 6.58
C TYR A 150 -6.04 11.11 7.09
N LYS A 151 -4.93 11.73 7.43
CA LYS A 151 -4.80 13.16 7.66
C LYS A 151 -3.66 13.67 6.79
N CYS A 152 -3.97 14.56 5.86
CA CYS A 152 -3.03 15.12 4.90
C CYS A 152 -2.89 16.62 5.10
N SER A 153 -1.67 17.13 4.97
CA SER A 153 -1.38 18.56 4.86
C SER A 153 -0.85 18.85 3.46
N VAL A 154 -1.47 19.79 2.77
CA VAL A 154 -0.97 20.28 1.48
C VAL A 154 0.26 21.15 1.72
N ILE A 155 1.38 20.80 1.08
CA ILE A 155 2.69 21.39 1.35
C ILE A 155 3.27 22.22 0.20
N GLY A 156 2.63 22.21 -0.94
CA GLY A 156 3.09 22.93 -2.14
C GLY A 156 1.96 23.64 -2.86
N THR A 157 2.32 24.46 -3.84
CA THR A 157 1.36 25.16 -4.70
C THR A 157 0.73 24.26 -5.76
N ASP A 158 1.35 23.11 -6.04
CA ASP A 158 0.99 22.20 -7.13
C ASP A 158 0.25 20.93 -6.63
N GLY A 159 -0.47 21.06 -5.49
CA GLY A 159 -1.26 19.97 -4.95
C GLY A 159 -0.44 18.83 -4.32
N GLN A 160 0.82 19.11 -3.96
CA GLN A 160 1.63 18.16 -3.21
C GLN A 160 1.15 18.12 -1.77
N ALA A 161 1.06 16.91 -1.22
CA ALA A 161 0.63 16.70 0.15
C ALA A 161 1.45 15.59 0.83
N PHE A 162 1.54 15.71 2.14
CA PHE A 162 2.05 14.67 3.02
C PHE A 162 0.91 14.17 3.90
N CYS A 163 0.76 12.85 4.00
CA CYS A 163 -0.30 12.24 4.78
C CYS A 163 0.26 11.29 5.85
N ARG A 164 -0.41 11.25 7.00
CA ARG A 164 -0.34 10.19 7.99
C ARG A 164 -1.61 9.38 7.93
N GLN A 165 -1.47 8.07 8.11
CA GLN A 165 -2.54 7.11 7.92
C GLN A 165 -2.48 6.05 9.01
N GLU A 166 -3.64 5.67 9.53
CA GLU A 166 -3.79 4.56 10.47
C GLU A 166 -4.68 3.51 9.82
N ALA A 167 -4.12 2.35 9.56
CA ALA A 167 -4.76 1.27 8.82
C ALA A 167 -5.08 0.08 9.72
N SER A 168 -6.19 -0.59 9.43
CA SER A 168 -6.52 -1.91 9.94
C SER A 168 -7.03 -2.80 8.83
N TYR A 169 -6.67 -4.08 8.84
CA TYR A 169 -7.09 -5.02 7.82
C TYR A 169 -7.31 -6.43 8.37
N ARG A 170 -8.09 -7.20 7.63
CA ARG A 170 -8.30 -8.64 7.79
C ARG A 170 -8.33 -9.31 6.43
N LEU A 171 -7.63 -10.43 6.31
CA LEU A 171 -7.64 -11.36 5.18
C LEU A 171 -8.46 -12.62 5.54
N PRO A 172 -9.05 -13.31 4.55
CA PRO A 172 -9.81 -14.55 4.79
C PRO A 172 -8.99 -15.69 5.43
#